data_5ef3fda2e2e3f2fd51a9f9e0b2a842af
#
_entry.id   5ef3fda2e2e3f2fd51a9f9e0b2a842af
#
_cell.length_a   1.000
_cell.length_b   1.000
_cell.length_c   1.000
_cell.angle_alpha   90.00
_cell.angle_beta   90.00
_cell.angle_gamma   90.00
#
_symmetry.space_group_name_H-M   'P 1'
#
loop_
_entity.id
_entity.type
_entity.pdbx_description
1 polymer ?
#
loop_
_entity_poly.entity_id
_entity_poly.type
_entity_poly.pdbx_seq_one_letter_code
_entity_poly.pdbx_strand_id
1 'polypeptide(L)'
;MYPTYEPRDEQIAMALEVRDALVTGTHRVIEAGTGVGKSMAYLVPFAEAARRNNITVGIATKSNNLADQLMYHELPKLAEQLDGGLSFCALKGYDHYPCLRKLERMSRGQVEITTKRDPADTLTAVAVIMAYVCQSADGDLDSLGIRWRSVNRPDFTTASRECARRLCPFFPDKCLVHGARRRAAHADVVVTNHSLLFRNVAAEGRILPPI
;
A
#
# COMPACT_ATOMS: atom_id res chain seq x y z
N MET A 1 13.52 -19.51 8.71
CA MET A 1 13.70 -19.26 10.17
C MET A 1 14.91 -18.34 10.32
N TYR A 2 14.84 -17.34 11.19
CA TYR A 2 16.03 -16.51 11.46
C TYR A 2 17.13 -17.40 12.04
N PRO A 3 18.37 -17.33 11.55
CA PRO A 3 19.45 -18.21 12.03
C PRO A 3 19.80 -18.04 13.53
N THR A 4 19.25 -17.00 14.16
CA THR A 4 19.47 -16.64 15.58
C THR A 4 18.15 -16.30 16.27
N TYR A 5 17.07 -17.07 16.00
CA TYR A 5 15.80 -16.83 16.68
C TYR A 5 15.92 -17.20 18.16
N GLU A 6 15.78 -16.20 19.01
CA GLU A 6 15.59 -16.35 20.44
C GLU A 6 14.10 -16.15 20.78
N PRO A 7 13.43 -17.11 21.39
CA PRO A 7 12.07 -16.93 21.86
C PRO A 7 11.98 -15.75 22.83
N ARG A 8 10.99 -14.87 22.63
CA ARG A 8 10.73 -13.73 23.51
C ARG A 8 9.32 -13.87 24.04
N ASP A 9 9.21 -14.04 25.34
CA ASP A 9 7.93 -14.30 26.00
C ASP A 9 6.90 -13.20 25.73
N GLU A 10 7.32 -11.94 25.70
CA GLU A 10 6.43 -10.80 25.40
C GLU A 10 5.92 -10.83 23.96
N GLN A 11 6.76 -11.26 23.01
CA GLN A 11 6.35 -11.42 21.61
C GLN A 11 5.30 -12.52 21.47
N ILE A 12 5.53 -13.64 22.14
CA ILE A 12 4.61 -14.77 22.14
C ILE A 12 3.29 -14.40 22.82
N ALA A 13 3.35 -13.73 23.98
CA ALA A 13 2.17 -13.26 24.69
C ALA A 13 1.33 -12.33 23.81
N MET A 14 1.97 -11.36 23.13
CA MET A 14 1.28 -10.47 22.21
C MET A 14 0.63 -11.24 21.04
N ALA A 15 1.32 -12.22 20.47
CA ALA A 15 0.76 -13.01 19.36
C ALA A 15 -0.46 -13.84 19.80
N LEU A 16 -0.45 -14.37 21.01
CA LEU A 16 -1.58 -15.09 21.59
C LEU A 16 -2.78 -14.16 21.83
N GLU A 17 -2.56 -12.96 22.37
CA GLU A 17 -3.63 -11.94 22.55
C GLU A 17 -4.26 -11.53 21.20
N VAL A 18 -3.46 -11.33 20.17
CA VAL A 18 -3.96 -11.03 18.82
C VAL A 18 -4.78 -12.20 18.27
N ARG A 19 -4.30 -13.43 18.41
CA ARG A 19 -5.02 -14.64 18.01
C ARG A 19 -6.36 -14.74 18.73
N ASP A 20 -6.37 -14.56 20.04
CA ASP A 20 -7.56 -14.68 20.85
C ASP A 20 -8.59 -13.58 20.50
N ALA A 21 -8.13 -12.36 20.21
CA ALA A 21 -8.99 -11.30 19.69
C ALA A 21 -9.68 -11.68 18.37
N LEU A 22 -8.93 -12.29 17.43
CA LEU A 22 -9.47 -12.78 16.15
C LEU A 22 -10.51 -13.90 16.36
N VAL A 23 -10.20 -14.86 17.22
CA VAL A 23 -11.11 -16.00 17.50
C VAL A 23 -12.39 -15.56 18.19
N THR A 24 -12.28 -14.62 19.14
CA THR A 24 -13.45 -14.15 19.93
C THR A 24 -14.19 -12.99 19.29
N GLY A 25 -13.67 -12.40 18.21
CA GLY A 25 -14.24 -11.21 17.57
C GLY A 25 -14.22 -9.98 18.47
N THR A 26 -13.25 -9.87 19.37
CA THR A 26 -13.17 -8.76 20.36
C THR A 26 -12.12 -7.74 19.98
N HIS A 27 -12.34 -6.49 20.36
CA HIS A 27 -11.34 -5.44 20.21
C HIS A 27 -10.31 -5.52 21.33
N ARG A 28 -9.03 -5.34 20.97
CA ARG A 28 -7.91 -5.30 21.92
C ARG A 28 -7.07 -4.05 21.70
N VAL A 29 -6.58 -3.48 22.78
CA VAL A 29 -5.52 -2.47 22.77
C VAL A 29 -4.32 -3.09 23.44
N ILE A 30 -3.23 -3.24 22.69
CA ILE A 30 -2.02 -3.91 23.15
C ILE A 30 -0.86 -2.92 23.11
N GLU A 31 -0.23 -2.70 24.24
CA GLU A 31 1.00 -1.91 24.34
C GLU A 31 2.18 -2.85 24.53
N ALA A 32 3.22 -2.64 23.72
CA ALA A 32 4.48 -3.39 23.81
C ALA A 32 5.68 -2.47 23.57
N GLY A 33 6.77 -2.67 24.29
CA GLY A 33 8.00 -1.89 24.18
C GLY A 33 8.65 -1.96 22.81
N THR A 34 9.65 -1.10 22.58
CA THR A 34 10.48 -1.17 21.38
C THR A 34 11.38 -2.43 21.42
N GLY A 35 11.61 -3.06 20.27
CA GLY A 35 12.47 -4.24 20.20
C GLY A 35 11.83 -5.58 20.53
N VAL A 36 10.59 -5.63 21.03
CA VAL A 36 9.85 -6.88 21.34
C VAL A 36 9.54 -7.71 20.09
N GLY A 37 9.60 -7.12 18.89
CA GLY A 37 9.22 -7.82 17.64
C GLY A 37 7.72 -7.75 17.34
N LYS A 38 7.08 -6.62 17.67
CA LYS A 38 5.63 -6.38 17.49
C LYS A 38 5.11 -6.76 16.11
N SER A 39 5.84 -6.44 15.05
CA SER A 39 5.38 -6.70 13.68
C SER A 39 5.07 -8.17 13.48
N MET A 40 5.98 -9.06 13.80
CA MET A 40 5.76 -10.50 13.67
C MET A 40 4.70 -11.02 14.64
N ALA A 41 4.60 -10.44 15.85
CA ALA A 41 3.61 -10.84 16.83
C ALA A 41 2.16 -10.67 16.35
N TYR A 42 1.85 -9.66 15.53
CA TYR A 42 0.53 -9.53 14.92
C TYR A 42 0.45 -10.10 13.50
N LEU A 43 1.53 -10.07 12.71
CA LEU A 43 1.51 -10.58 11.34
C LEU A 43 1.25 -12.08 11.26
N VAL A 44 1.87 -12.88 12.14
CA VAL A 44 1.71 -14.32 12.13
C VAL A 44 0.26 -14.74 12.36
N PRO A 45 -0.44 -14.35 13.44
CA PRO A 45 -1.84 -14.73 13.62
C PRO A 45 -2.76 -14.13 12.54
N PHE A 46 -2.48 -12.94 12.02
CA PHE A 46 -3.26 -12.36 10.93
C PHE A 46 -3.11 -13.16 9.62
N ALA A 47 -1.89 -13.52 9.24
CA ALA A 47 -1.63 -14.33 8.05
C ALA A 47 -2.31 -15.72 8.15
N GLU A 48 -2.21 -16.37 9.30
CA GLU A 48 -2.89 -17.62 9.56
C GLU A 48 -4.42 -17.50 9.47
N ALA A 49 -4.99 -16.46 10.08
CA ALA A 49 -6.42 -16.23 10.04
C ALA A 49 -6.90 -15.95 8.59
N ALA A 50 -6.17 -15.12 7.85
CA ALA A 50 -6.50 -14.80 6.46
C ALA A 50 -6.55 -16.06 5.59
N ARG A 51 -5.50 -16.88 5.65
CA ARG A 51 -5.38 -18.08 4.83
C ARG A 51 -6.38 -19.17 5.21
N ARG A 52 -6.54 -19.45 6.52
CA ARG A 52 -7.44 -20.53 6.98
C ARG A 52 -8.90 -20.22 6.73
N ASN A 53 -9.29 -18.96 6.77
CA ASN A 53 -10.69 -18.56 6.63
C ASN A 53 -10.99 -17.93 5.25
N ASN A 54 -9.99 -17.84 4.36
CA ASN A 54 -10.12 -17.19 3.05
C ASN A 54 -10.71 -15.77 3.17
N ILE A 55 -10.16 -14.99 4.09
CA ILE A 55 -10.55 -13.60 4.35
C ILE A 55 -9.37 -12.67 4.08
N THR A 56 -9.65 -11.41 3.80
CA THR A 56 -8.63 -10.37 3.72
C THR A 56 -8.45 -9.71 5.09
N VAL A 57 -7.21 -9.58 5.54
CA VAL A 57 -6.87 -8.84 6.77
C VAL A 57 -6.26 -7.50 6.41
N GLY A 58 -6.80 -6.43 7.01
CA GLY A 58 -6.30 -5.07 6.83
C GLY A 58 -5.32 -4.65 7.93
N ILE A 59 -4.14 -4.15 7.55
CA ILE A 59 -3.16 -3.58 8.48
C ILE A 59 -3.01 -2.10 8.17
N ALA A 60 -3.42 -1.25 9.11
CA ALA A 60 -3.29 0.19 8.98
C ALA A 60 -2.13 0.74 9.82
N THR A 61 -1.24 1.50 9.19
CA THR A 61 -0.08 2.10 9.83
C THR A 61 -0.24 3.62 9.97
N LYS A 62 0.51 4.20 10.91
CA LYS A 62 0.54 5.66 11.08
C LYS A 62 1.29 6.36 9.94
N SER A 63 2.34 5.75 9.41
CA SER A 63 3.23 6.35 8.41
C SER A 63 3.47 5.42 7.24
N ASN A 64 3.77 5.99 6.07
CA ASN A 64 4.15 5.22 4.89
C ASN A 64 5.45 4.44 5.12
N ASN A 65 6.42 5.01 5.85
CA ASN A 65 7.67 4.30 6.15
C ASN A 65 7.43 2.97 6.88
N LEU A 66 6.49 2.94 7.83
CA LEU A 66 6.14 1.69 8.51
C LEU A 66 5.38 0.73 7.56
N ALA A 67 4.51 1.25 6.70
CA ALA A 67 3.88 0.44 5.66
C ALA A 67 4.92 -0.17 4.71
N ASP A 68 5.90 0.62 4.28
CA ASP A 68 6.98 0.16 3.40
C ASP A 68 7.87 -0.88 4.10
N GLN A 69 8.18 -0.72 5.39
CA GLN A 69 8.88 -1.74 6.18
C GLN A 69 8.11 -3.06 6.19
N LEU A 70 6.80 -3.04 6.42
CA LEU A 70 5.97 -4.24 6.37
C LEU A 70 5.99 -4.89 4.99
N MET A 71 5.81 -4.09 3.94
CA MET A 71 5.72 -4.56 2.56
C MET A 71 7.03 -5.14 2.01
N TYR A 72 8.17 -4.51 2.32
CA TYR A 72 9.44 -4.87 1.70
C TYR A 72 10.36 -5.72 2.59
N HIS A 73 10.07 -5.83 3.88
CA HIS A 73 10.94 -6.56 4.81
C HIS A 73 10.22 -7.65 5.62
N GLU A 74 9.07 -7.34 6.21
CA GLU A 74 8.42 -8.27 7.15
C GLU A 74 7.54 -9.31 6.43
N LEU A 75 6.62 -8.84 5.56
CA LEU A 75 5.71 -9.72 4.85
C LEU A 75 6.39 -10.68 3.87
N PRO A 76 7.42 -10.26 3.09
CA PRO A 76 8.17 -11.20 2.26
C PRO A 76 8.80 -12.34 3.05
N LYS A 77 9.44 -12.01 4.19
CA LYS A 77 10.06 -13.02 5.07
C LYS A 77 9.02 -13.97 5.66
N LEU A 78 7.86 -13.44 6.03
CA LEU A 78 6.77 -14.27 6.54
C LEU A 78 6.22 -15.20 5.44
N ALA A 79 6.04 -14.68 4.23
CA ALA A 79 5.53 -15.42 3.09
C ALA A 79 6.45 -16.61 2.72
N GLU A 80 7.77 -16.43 2.81
CA GLU A 80 8.76 -17.49 2.58
C GLU A 80 8.69 -18.63 3.62
N GLN A 81 8.18 -18.36 4.82
CA GLN A 81 8.08 -19.33 5.91
C GLN A 81 6.72 -20.05 5.96
N LEU A 82 5.75 -19.58 5.20
CA LEU A 82 4.41 -20.16 5.17
C LEU A 82 4.26 -21.12 3.99
N ASP A 83 3.91 -22.36 4.27
CA ASP A 83 3.60 -23.35 3.24
C ASP A 83 2.46 -22.84 2.33
N GLY A 84 2.74 -22.77 1.03
CA GLY A 84 1.81 -22.19 0.04
C GLY A 84 1.84 -20.67 -0.08
N GLY A 85 2.77 -19.99 0.62
CA GLY A 85 2.99 -18.55 0.51
C GLY A 85 1.94 -17.71 1.20
N LEU A 86 2.02 -16.40 0.99
CA LEU A 86 1.08 -15.39 1.48
C LEU A 86 0.95 -14.31 0.42
N SER A 87 -0.27 -14.01 -0.01
CA SER A 87 -0.52 -12.90 -0.93
C SER A 87 -0.72 -11.61 -0.14
N PHE A 88 0.02 -10.57 -0.50
CA PHE A 88 -0.08 -9.27 0.18
C PHE A 88 0.14 -8.10 -0.77
N CYS A 89 -0.46 -6.98 -0.46
CA CYS A 89 -0.24 -5.75 -1.22
C CYS A 89 -0.42 -4.49 -0.36
N ALA A 90 0.17 -3.38 -0.82
CA ALA A 90 -0.13 -2.06 -0.29
C ALA A 90 -1.31 -1.43 -1.06
N LEU A 91 -2.20 -0.76 -0.34
CA LEU A 91 -3.21 0.11 -0.94
C LEU A 91 -3.11 1.50 -0.35
N LYS A 92 -2.80 2.47 -1.21
CA LYS A 92 -2.63 3.89 -0.87
C LYS A 92 -3.70 4.76 -1.54
N GLY A 93 -3.72 6.04 -1.22
CA GLY A 93 -4.63 7.01 -1.85
C GLY A 93 -4.32 7.25 -3.32
N TYR A 94 -5.24 7.93 -4.01
CA TYR A 94 -5.10 8.26 -5.45
C TYR A 94 -3.84 9.08 -5.77
N ASP A 95 -3.40 9.90 -4.85
CA ASP A 95 -2.23 10.77 -4.94
C ASP A 95 -0.89 10.03 -4.85
N HIS A 96 -0.91 8.73 -4.58
CA HIS A 96 0.27 7.87 -4.57
C HIS A 96 0.51 7.15 -5.91
N TYR A 97 -0.41 7.27 -6.86
CA TYR A 97 -0.30 6.57 -8.16
C TYR A 97 -0.33 7.56 -9.32
N PRO A 98 0.53 7.37 -10.34
CA PRO A 98 0.45 8.18 -11.56
C PRO A 98 -0.89 8.01 -12.26
N CYS A 99 -1.42 9.11 -12.76
CA CYS A 99 -2.60 9.09 -13.61
C CYS A 99 -2.19 8.97 -15.09
N LEU A 100 -2.34 7.82 -15.69
CA LEU A 100 -1.94 7.56 -17.09
C LEU A 100 -2.60 8.53 -18.07
N ARG A 101 -3.86 8.94 -17.81
CA ARG A 101 -4.54 9.94 -18.62
C ARG A 101 -3.86 11.30 -18.58
N LYS A 102 -3.37 11.73 -17.40
CA LYS A 102 -2.60 12.98 -17.29
C LYS A 102 -1.25 12.87 -17.99
N LEU A 103 -0.54 11.74 -17.79
CA LEU A 103 0.74 11.50 -18.46
C LEU A 103 0.60 11.46 -19.99
N GLU A 104 -0.43 10.81 -20.52
CA GLU A 104 -0.72 10.80 -21.95
C GLU A 104 -0.98 12.21 -22.49
N ARG A 105 -1.76 13.03 -21.79
CA ARG A 105 -2.01 14.42 -22.20
C ARG A 105 -0.74 15.27 -22.17
N MET A 106 0.14 15.04 -21.19
CA MET A 106 1.46 15.69 -21.13
C MET A 106 2.34 15.29 -22.31
N SER A 107 2.42 14.01 -22.65
CA SER A 107 3.22 13.51 -23.78
C SER A 107 2.77 14.07 -25.11
N ARG A 108 1.49 14.45 -25.22
CA ARG A 108 0.91 15.12 -26.41
C ARG A 108 0.99 16.64 -26.39
N GLY A 109 1.66 17.24 -25.39
CA GLY A 109 1.72 18.69 -25.22
C GLY A 109 0.38 19.38 -24.92
N GLN A 110 -0.61 18.62 -24.44
CA GLN A 110 -1.97 19.13 -24.16
C GLN A 110 -2.13 19.73 -22.75
N VAL A 111 -1.09 19.68 -21.94
CA VAL A 111 -1.09 20.21 -20.57
C VAL A 111 0.23 20.91 -20.34
N GLU A 112 0.17 22.18 -19.97
CA GLU A 112 1.33 22.89 -19.47
C GLU A 112 1.68 22.36 -18.07
N ILE A 113 2.94 21.99 -17.89
CA ILE A 113 3.45 21.56 -16.58
C ILE A 113 3.72 22.84 -15.80
N THR A 114 2.93 23.07 -14.77
CA THR A 114 3.07 24.26 -13.93
C THR A 114 4.30 24.11 -13.05
N THR A 115 5.43 24.61 -13.50
CA THR A 115 6.66 24.62 -12.69
C THR A 115 7.12 26.04 -12.44
N LYS A 116 7.54 26.32 -11.20
CA LYS A 116 8.27 27.52 -10.81
C LYS A 116 9.78 27.34 -10.88
N ARG A 117 10.25 26.23 -11.47
CA ARG A 117 11.64 25.77 -11.46
C ARG A 117 12.17 25.57 -12.87
N ASP A 118 13.45 25.19 -12.96
CA ASP A 118 14.12 24.94 -14.22
C ASP A 118 13.29 23.95 -15.09
N PRO A 119 12.95 24.31 -16.33
CA PRO A 119 12.24 23.44 -17.26
C PRO A 119 12.96 22.11 -17.51
N ALA A 120 14.31 22.09 -17.47
CA ALA A 120 15.09 20.89 -17.70
C ALA A 120 14.92 19.87 -16.55
N ASP A 121 14.88 20.34 -15.29
CA ASP A 121 14.63 19.48 -14.13
C ASP A 121 13.23 18.86 -14.19
N THR A 122 12.26 19.65 -14.63
CA THR A 122 10.87 19.20 -14.78
C THR A 122 10.76 18.14 -15.87
N LEU A 123 11.37 18.36 -17.02
CA LEU A 123 11.33 17.41 -18.13
C LEU A 123 12.00 16.08 -17.75
N THR A 124 13.12 16.15 -17.04
CA THR A 124 13.82 14.98 -16.50
C THR A 124 12.91 14.19 -15.55
N ALA A 125 12.24 14.85 -14.62
CA ALA A 125 11.34 14.20 -13.68
C ALA A 125 10.12 13.56 -14.38
N VAL A 126 9.57 14.22 -15.40
CA VAL A 126 8.50 13.65 -16.25
C VAL A 126 8.98 12.39 -16.96
N ALA A 127 10.15 12.44 -17.57
CA ALA A 127 10.73 11.28 -18.27
C ALA A 127 10.96 10.10 -17.32
N VAL A 128 11.46 10.35 -16.12
CA VAL A 128 11.66 9.33 -15.08
C VAL A 128 10.32 8.72 -14.63
N ILE A 129 9.28 9.54 -14.42
CA ILE A 129 7.95 9.03 -14.05
C ILE A 129 7.36 8.18 -15.20
N MET A 130 7.51 8.60 -16.45
CA MET A 130 7.03 7.83 -17.60
C MET A 130 7.76 6.50 -17.72
N ALA A 131 9.08 6.48 -17.61
CA ALA A 131 9.87 5.26 -17.62
C ALA A 131 9.49 4.32 -16.47
N TYR A 132 9.31 4.87 -15.27
CA TYR A 132 8.87 4.12 -14.09
C TYR A 132 7.52 3.44 -14.30
N VAL A 133 6.54 4.16 -14.85
CA VAL A 133 5.19 3.60 -15.11
C VAL A 133 5.23 2.44 -16.10
N CYS A 134 6.17 2.45 -17.06
CA CYS A 134 6.34 1.36 -18.01
C CYS A 134 7.00 0.10 -17.41
N GLN A 135 7.70 0.24 -16.29
CA GLN A 135 8.48 -0.83 -15.65
C GLN A 135 7.89 -1.32 -14.33
N SER A 136 7.14 -0.46 -13.64
CA SER A 136 6.59 -0.77 -12.32
C SER A 136 5.34 -1.65 -12.41
N ALA A 137 5.32 -2.73 -11.64
CA ALA A 137 4.16 -3.61 -11.52
C ALA A 137 3.02 -2.99 -10.68
N ASP A 138 3.34 -2.15 -9.71
CA ASP A 138 2.39 -1.57 -8.75
C ASP A 138 2.11 -0.09 -8.99
N GLY A 139 3.05 0.64 -9.59
CA GLY A 139 2.93 2.06 -9.88
C GLY A 139 2.96 2.97 -8.64
N ASP A 140 3.48 2.49 -7.52
CA ASP A 140 3.58 3.29 -6.30
C ASP A 140 4.68 4.35 -6.40
N LEU A 141 4.30 5.62 -6.50
CA LEU A 141 5.22 6.75 -6.60
C LEU A 141 6.12 6.94 -5.36
N ASP A 142 5.76 6.37 -4.22
CA ASP A 142 6.58 6.49 -3.02
C ASP A 142 7.82 5.59 -3.08
N SER A 143 7.77 4.52 -3.88
CA SER A 143 8.93 3.66 -4.16
C SER A 143 9.93 4.31 -5.13
N LEU A 144 9.52 5.38 -5.81
CA LEU A 144 10.35 6.12 -6.74
C LEU A 144 11.18 7.18 -6.00
N GLY A 145 12.49 7.05 -5.94
CA GLY A 145 13.41 7.94 -5.22
C GLY A 145 13.54 9.37 -5.80
N ILE A 146 12.49 9.93 -6.35
CA ILE A 146 12.47 11.29 -6.90
C ILE A 146 12.34 12.33 -5.78
N ARG A 147 13.14 13.39 -5.89
CA ARG A 147 12.94 14.60 -5.10
C ARG A 147 11.77 15.39 -5.66
N TRP A 148 10.59 15.26 -5.06
CA TRP A 148 9.35 15.97 -5.46
C TRP A 148 9.45 17.52 -5.42
N ARG A 149 10.61 18.06 -5.08
CA ARG A 149 10.85 19.51 -5.12
C ARG A 149 10.88 20.08 -6.54
N SER A 150 11.17 19.24 -7.54
CA SER A 150 11.31 19.66 -8.95
C SER A 150 10.00 19.57 -9.73
N VAL A 151 9.01 18.82 -9.23
CA VAL A 151 7.72 18.64 -9.87
C VAL A 151 6.59 18.72 -8.85
N ASN A 152 5.44 19.18 -9.31
CA ASN A 152 4.24 19.21 -8.49
C ASN A 152 3.49 17.87 -8.62
N ARG A 153 3.45 17.08 -7.56
CA ARG A 153 2.84 15.74 -7.54
C ARG A 153 1.40 15.71 -8.09
N PRO A 154 0.51 16.66 -7.78
CA PRO A 154 -0.83 16.75 -8.36
C PRO A 154 -0.87 16.82 -9.89
N ASP A 155 0.19 17.27 -10.56
CA ASP A 155 0.21 17.32 -12.03
C ASP A 155 0.22 15.90 -12.63
N PHE A 156 0.78 14.93 -11.94
CA PHE A 156 0.92 13.53 -12.37
C PHE A 156 -0.09 12.58 -11.75
N THR A 157 -0.71 12.97 -10.64
CA THR A 157 -1.67 12.16 -9.89
C THR A 157 -3.08 12.72 -10.05
N THR A 158 -4.06 12.05 -9.48
CA THR A 158 -5.45 12.54 -9.51
C THR A 158 -6.09 12.40 -8.13
N ALA A 159 -7.12 13.17 -7.87
CA ALA A 159 -7.97 12.95 -6.71
C ALA A 159 -9.16 12.06 -7.09
N SER A 160 -9.78 11.40 -6.11
CA SER A 160 -10.94 10.53 -6.34
C SER A 160 -12.10 11.25 -7.06
N ARG A 161 -12.32 12.53 -6.72
CA ARG A 161 -13.35 13.39 -7.33
C ARG A 161 -13.05 13.80 -8.77
N GLU A 162 -11.76 13.80 -9.17
CA GLU A 162 -11.30 14.20 -10.50
C GLU A 162 -11.17 13.01 -11.45
N CYS A 163 -11.21 11.79 -10.91
CA CYS A 163 -11.03 10.58 -11.68
C CYS A 163 -12.24 10.34 -12.60
N ALA A 164 -11.99 10.26 -13.91
CA ALA A 164 -13.03 10.01 -14.91
C ALA A 164 -13.60 8.58 -14.87
N ARG A 165 -13.01 7.68 -14.12
CA ARG A 165 -13.48 6.28 -13.94
C ARG A 165 -13.81 5.63 -15.29
N ARG A 166 -15.06 5.19 -15.49
CA ARG A 166 -15.53 4.49 -16.71
C ARG A 166 -15.33 5.30 -18.01
N LEU A 167 -15.19 6.62 -17.93
CA LEU A 167 -14.91 7.48 -19.08
C LEU A 167 -13.40 7.59 -19.39
N CYS A 168 -12.54 6.95 -18.60
CA CYS A 168 -11.10 6.96 -18.80
C CYS A 168 -10.67 5.80 -19.69
N PRO A 169 -9.89 6.02 -20.77
CA PRO A 169 -9.43 4.95 -21.67
C PRO A 169 -8.51 3.92 -20.99
N PHE A 170 -7.97 4.25 -19.82
CA PHE A 170 -7.12 3.36 -19.04
C PHE A 170 -7.89 2.56 -17.97
N PHE A 171 -9.18 2.86 -17.78
CA PHE A 171 -10.01 2.17 -16.79
C PHE A 171 -10.66 0.90 -17.39
N PRO A 172 -10.77 -0.17 -16.62
CA PRO A 172 -10.18 -0.40 -15.30
C PRO A 172 -8.77 -1.02 -15.40
N ASP A 173 -8.39 -1.62 -16.53
CA ASP A 173 -7.34 -2.63 -16.63
C ASP A 173 -5.93 -2.05 -16.54
N LYS A 174 -5.69 -0.95 -17.23
CA LYS A 174 -4.38 -0.26 -17.24
C LYS A 174 -4.22 0.75 -16.11
N CYS A 175 -5.31 1.12 -15.41
CA CYS A 175 -5.28 2.12 -14.38
C CYS A 175 -4.57 1.63 -13.12
N LEU A 176 -3.49 2.29 -12.71
CA LEU A 176 -2.64 1.88 -11.58
C LEU A 176 -3.41 1.88 -10.25
N VAL A 177 -4.22 2.91 -9.97
CA VAL A 177 -5.06 2.96 -8.76
C VAL A 177 -6.07 1.82 -8.73
N HIS A 178 -6.78 1.58 -9.84
CA HIS A 178 -7.77 0.52 -9.91
C HIS A 178 -7.11 -0.86 -9.97
N GLY A 179 -5.92 -0.97 -10.54
CA GLY A 179 -5.07 -2.16 -10.44
C GLY A 179 -4.69 -2.49 -9.00
N ALA A 180 -4.25 -1.50 -8.22
CA ALA A 180 -3.95 -1.67 -6.81
C ALA A 180 -5.18 -2.13 -6.01
N ARG A 181 -6.35 -1.56 -6.28
CA ARG A 181 -7.62 -1.98 -5.65
C ARG A 181 -8.01 -3.41 -6.01
N ARG A 182 -7.82 -3.82 -7.26
CA ARG A 182 -8.07 -5.22 -7.66
C ARG A 182 -7.12 -6.18 -6.97
N ARG A 183 -5.82 -5.85 -6.89
CA ARG A 183 -4.86 -6.67 -6.12
C ARG A 183 -5.29 -6.78 -4.66
N ALA A 184 -5.68 -5.67 -4.05
CA ALA A 184 -6.15 -5.65 -2.67
C ALA A 184 -7.38 -6.54 -2.44
N ALA A 185 -8.29 -6.61 -3.40
CA ALA A 185 -9.49 -7.44 -3.31
C ALA A 185 -9.23 -8.96 -3.34
N HIS A 186 -8.00 -9.37 -3.71
CA HIS A 186 -7.60 -10.78 -3.79
C HIS A 186 -6.39 -11.11 -2.92
N ALA A 187 -5.94 -10.18 -2.09
CA ALA A 187 -4.81 -10.38 -1.20
C ALA A 187 -5.27 -10.92 0.17
N ASP A 188 -4.46 -11.78 0.77
CA ASP A 188 -4.64 -12.24 2.15
C ASP A 188 -4.41 -11.09 3.14
N VAL A 189 -3.40 -10.24 2.84
CA VAL A 189 -3.05 -9.09 3.69
C VAL A 189 -2.99 -7.81 2.87
N VAL A 190 -3.72 -6.79 3.31
CA VAL A 190 -3.69 -5.44 2.72
C VAL A 190 -3.09 -4.46 3.72
N VAL A 191 -1.96 -3.86 3.34
CA VAL A 191 -1.31 -2.81 4.14
C VAL A 191 -1.76 -1.44 3.64
N THR A 192 -2.20 -0.60 4.56
CA THR A 192 -2.65 0.76 4.25
C THR A 192 -2.20 1.73 5.34
N ASN A 193 -2.60 3.00 5.26
CA ASN A 193 -2.39 3.97 6.32
C ASN A 193 -3.70 4.34 7.02
N HIS A 194 -3.59 4.87 8.24
CA HIS A 194 -4.75 5.31 9.03
C HIS A 194 -5.65 6.30 8.26
N SER A 195 -5.05 7.18 7.47
CA SER A 195 -5.80 8.17 6.70
C SER A 195 -6.75 7.51 5.67
N LEU A 196 -6.28 6.47 4.99
CA LEU A 196 -7.12 5.75 4.03
C LEU A 196 -8.16 4.87 4.75
N LEU A 197 -7.79 4.24 5.87
CA LEU A 197 -8.71 3.48 6.70
C LEU A 197 -9.87 4.37 7.20
N PHE A 198 -9.59 5.54 7.76
CA PHE A 198 -10.65 6.45 8.23
C PHE A 198 -11.50 7.00 7.08
N ARG A 199 -10.90 7.26 5.92
CA ARG A 199 -11.68 7.59 4.71
C ARG A 199 -12.57 6.45 4.25
N ASN A 200 -12.13 5.21 4.42
CA ASN A 200 -12.96 4.04 4.12
C ASN A 200 -14.16 3.95 5.04
N VAL A 201 -13.98 4.16 6.34
CA VAL A 201 -15.08 4.23 7.32
C VAL A 201 -16.07 5.33 6.93
N ALA A 202 -15.58 6.55 6.66
CA ALA A 202 -16.42 7.68 6.23
C ALA A 202 -17.12 7.44 4.89
N ALA A 203 -16.59 6.56 4.05
CA ALA A 203 -17.18 6.15 2.77
C ALA A 203 -17.98 4.84 2.88
N GLU A 204 -18.36 4.41 4.06
CA GLU A 204 -19.16 3.21 4.31
C GLU A 204 -18.55 1.94 3.69
N GLY A 205 -17.22 1.77 3.82
CA GLY A 205 -16.51 0.59 3.34
C GLY A 205 -16.27 0.52 1.83
N ARG A 206 -16.46 1.61 1.08
CA ARG A 206 -16.38 1.60 -0.41
C ARG A 206 -14.97 1.79 -0.98
N ILE A 207 -13.94 1.93 -0.16
CA ILE A 207 -12.57 2.23 -0.60
C ILE A 207 -11.66 1.02 -0.50
N LEU A 208 -11.62 0.37 0.65
CA LEU A 208 -10.89 -0.88 0.89
C LEU A 208 -11.75 -2.08 0.49
N PRO A 209 -11.15 -3.25 0.23
CA PRO A 209 -11.92 -4.48 0.15
C PRO A 209 -12.60 -4.78 1.50
N PRO A 210 -13.56 -5.69 1.54
CA PRO A 210 -14.07 -6.21 2.82
C PRO A 210 -12.91 -6.80 3.63
N ILE A 211 -12.67 -6.25 4.82
CA ILE A 211 -11.59 -6.61 5.74
C ILE A 211 -12.16 -6.81 7.13
#